data_48bc967b2db3e91df3c53e442bbb25ae
#
_entry.id   48bc967b2db3e91df3c53e442bbb25ae
#
_cell.length_a   1.000
_cell.length_b   1.000
_cell.length_c   1.000
_cell.angle_alpha   90.00
_cell.angle_beta   90.00
_cell.angle_gamma   90.00
#
_symmetry.space_group_name_H-M   'P 1'
#
loop_
_entity.id
_entity.type
_entity.pdbx_description
1 polymer ?
#
loop_
_entity_poly.entity_id
_entity_poly.type
_entity_poly.pdbx_seq_one_letter_code
_entity_poly.pdbx_strand_id
1 'polypeptide(L)'
;RFTVSTVGVVVDMLFALIISIYALANKENLLCQCRKFIKAVFNEQHAARILDVCARTNKSLHNYVYGMLIECFILGMMCFMGMQILSFPFAVLISVIVGASQMVPIVGPWVSGAIGLSIIFVVDPPRALWFIVFVLAIQQIEGNLIYPKVVGNAVGISGLWVMIAVLFGARL
;
A
#
# COMPACT_ATOMS: atom_id res chain seq x y z
N ARG A 1 -15.16 -8.59 -27.33
CA ARG A 1 -15.55 -8.13 -25.98
C ARG A 1 -14.33 -7.80 -25.11
N PHE A 2 -13.22 -8.54 -25.16
CA PHE A 2 -12.00 -8.28 -24.39
C PHE A 2 -11.31 -6.96 -24.75
N THR A 3 -11.25 -6.60 -26.01
CA THR A 3 -10.57 -5.37 -26.49
C THR A 3 -11.28 -4.09 -26.06
N VAL A 4 -12.60 -4.07 -26.03
CA VAL A 4 -13.38 -2.90 -25.59
C VAL A 4 -13.21 -2.69 -24.09
N SER A 5 -13.15 -3.76 -23.31
CA SER A 5 -12.89 -3.70 -21.86
C SER A 5 -11.50 -3.15 -21.53
N THR A 6 -10.47 -3.55 -22.30
CA THR A 6 -9.08 -3.11 -22.06
C THR A 6 -8.88 -1.62 -22.38
N VAL A 7 -9.46 -1.15 -23.49
CA VAL A 7 -9.43 0.27 -23.85
C VAL A 7 -10.19 1.11 -22.82
N GLY A 8 -11.35 0.64 -22.34
CA GLY A 8 -12.09 1.29 -21.27
C GLY A 8 -11.25 1.47 -20.01
N VAL A 9 -10.61 0.39 -19.55
CA VAL A 9 -9.74 0.45 -18.34
C VAL A 9 -8.59 1.44 -18.52
N VAL A 10 -7.94 1.49 -19.67
CA VAL A 10 -6.85 2.46 -19.94
C VAL A 10 -7.38 3.89 -19.93
N VAL A 11 -8.54 4.15 -20.54
CA VAL A 11 -9.17 5.47 -20.53
C VAL A 11 -9.55 5.89 -19.13
N ASP A 12 -10.16 5.00 -18.34
CA ASP A 12 -10.53 5.26 -16.94
C ASP A 12 -9.29 5.55 -16.07
N MET A 13 -8.19 4.83 -16.28
CA MET A 13 -6.91 5.10 -15.59
C MET A 13 -6.35 6.48 -15.95
N LEU A 14 -6.42 6.88 -17.22
CA LEU A 14 -5.99 8.21 -17.65
C LEU A 14 -6.85 9.31 -17.02
N PHE A 15 -8.17 9.16 -17.03
CA PHE A 15 -9.06 10.11 -16.36
C PHE A 15 -8.80 10.18 -14.86
N ALA A 16 -8.64 9.04 -14.19
CA ALA A 16 -8.31 8.98 -12.77
C ALA A 16 -7.00 9.72 -12.46
N LEU A 17 -5.99 9.56 -13.30
CA LEU A 17 -4.70 10.22 -13.16
C LEU A 17 -4.81 11.75 -13.36
N ILE A 18 -5.54 12.19 -14.39
CA ILE A 18 -5.78 13.61 -14.65
C ILE A 18 -6.55 14.25 -13.49
N ILE A 19 -7.63 13.60 -13.02
CA ILE A 19 -8.43 14.08 -11.88
C ILE A 19 -7.57 14.14 -10.61
N SER A 20 -6.74 13.14 -10.38
CA SER A 20 -5.83 13.09 -9.23
C SER A 20 -4.82 14.25 -9.25
N ILE A 21 -4.17 14.49 -10.39
CA ILE A 21 -3.24 15.61 -10.56
C ILE A 21 -3.94 16.95 -10.35
N TYR A 22 -5.14 17.11 -10.94
CA TYR A 22 -5.93 18.34 -10.78
C TYR A 22 -6.36 18.57 -9.34
N ALA A 23 -6.79 17.52 -8.65
CA ALA A 23 -7.16 17.58 -7.23
C ALA A 23 -5.97 17.93 -6.34
N LEU A 24 -4.79 17.36 -6.62
CA LEU A 24 -3.56 17.70 -5.90
C LEU A 24 -3.14 19.16 -6.14
N ALA A 25 -3.19 19.62 -7.39
CA ALA A 25 -2.82 21.00 -7.74
C ALA A 25 -3.73 22.04 -7.07
N ASN A 26 -5.02 21.71 -6.90
CA ASN A 26 -6.02 22.61 -6.33
C ASN A 26 -6.47 22.22 -4.91
N LYS A 27 -5.68 21.41 -4.18
CA LYS A 27 -6.06 20.85 -2.87
C LYS A 27 -6.49 21.91 -1.85
N GLU A 28 -5.83 23.06 -1.81
CA GLU A 28 -6.11 24.10 -0.83
C GLU A 28 -7.46 24.78 -1.11
N ASN A 29 -7.74 25.07 -2.38
CA ASN A 29 -9.01 25.64 -2.81
C ASN A 29 -10.17 24.67 -2.56
N LEU A 30 -9.99 23.39 -2.89
CA LEU A 30 -11.00 22.35 -2.65
C LEU A 30 -11.26 22.18 -1.15
N LEU A 31 -10.24 22.12 -0.32
CA LEU A 31 -10.40 22.04 1.14
C LEU A 31 -11.08 23.27 1.72
N CYS A 32 -10.78 24.48 1.20
CA CYS A 32 -11.45 25.70 1.61
C CYS A 32 -12.94 25.69 1.25
N GLN A 33 -13.27 25.26 0.04
CA GLN A 33 -14.66 25.12 -0.41
C GLN A 33 -15.43 24.09 0.43
N CYS A 34 -14.84 22.92 0.68
CA CYS A 34 -15.45 21.90 1.54
C CYS A 34 -15.69 22.43 2.97
N ARG A 35 -14.72 23.15 3.55
CA ARG A 35 -14.90 23.76 4.88
C ARG A 35 -16.02 24.79 4.91
N LYS A 36 -16.11 25.65 3.89
CA LYS A 36 -17.19 26.64 3.76
C LYS A 36 -18.55 25.95 3.62
N PHE A 37 -18.63 24.90 2.81
CA PHE A 37 -19.86 24.12 2.62
C PHE A 37 -20.32 23.46 3.93
N ILE A 38 -19.42 22.81 4.66
CA ILE A 38 -19.73 22.18 5.95
C ILE A 38 -20.25 23.21 6.95
N LYS A 39 -19.62 24.40 7.04
CA LYS A 39 -20.04 25.47 7.94
C LYS A 39 -21.36 26.12 7.52
N ALA A 40 -21.72 26.11 6.24
CA ALA A 40 -22.97 26.65 5.74
C ALA A 40 -24.17 25.73 5.97
N VAL A 41 -23.94 24.42 5.90
CA VAL A 41 -25.02 23.40 5.99
C VAL A 41 -25.27 22.94 7.43
N PHE A 42 -24.22 22.88 8.26
CA PHE A 42 -24.29 22.35 9.63
C PHE A 42 -24.16 23.46 10.66
N ASN A 43 -24.86 23.30 11.79
CA ASN A 43 -24.69 24.16 12.96
C ASN A 43 -23.25 24.15 13.45
N GLU A 44 -22.78 25.26 14.04
CA GLU A 44 -21.36 25.45 14.45
C GLU A 44 -20.76 24.28 15.24
N GLN A 45 -21.54 23.71 16.16
CA GLN A 45 -21.08 22.56 16.97
C GLN A 45 -20.87 21.28 16.13
N HIS A 46 -21.77 21.01 15.18
CA HIS A 46 -21.65 19.84 14.30
C HIS A 46 -20.56 20.04 13.24
N ALA A 47 -20.47 21.25 12.67
CA ALA A 47 -19.42 21.61 11.73
C ALA A 47 -18.03 21.47 12.35
N ALA A 48 -17.84 21.92 13.59
CA ALA A 48 -16.58 21.78 14.32
C ALA A 48 -16.21 20.31 14.53
N ARG A 49 -17.15 19.44 14.92
CA ARG A 49 -16.92 18.01 15.09
C ARG A 49 -16.54 17.32 13.77
N ILE A 50 -17.26 17.62 12.70
CA ILE A 50 -16.97 17.05 11.36
C ILE A 50 -15.55 17.45 10.92
N LEU A 51 -15.18 18.72 11.06
CA LEU A 51 -13.85 19.21 10.69
C LEU A 51 -12.74 18.60 11.54
N ASP A 52 -12.99 18.38 12.85
CA ASP A 52 -12.04 17.70 13.74
C ASP A 52 -11.83 16.24 13.33
N VAL A 53 -12.91 15.51 13.02
CA VAL A 53 -12.82 14.14 12.51
C VAL A 53 -12.06 14.10 11.18
N CYS A 54 -12.38 15.00 10.24
CA CYS A 54 -11.64 15.08 8.97
C CYS A 54 -10.14 15.36 9.18
N ALA A 55 -9.79 16.25 10.11
CA ALA A 55 -8.40 16.57 10.42
C ALA A 55 -7.66 15.37 11.01
N ARG A 56 -8.28 14.65 11.94
CA ARG A 56 -7.73 13.42 12.54
C ARG A 56 -7.56 12.31 11.49
N THR A 57 -8.57 12.11 10.65
CA THR A 57 -8.52 11.14 9.55
C THR A 57 -7.38 11.46 8.58
N ASN A 58 -7.25 12.73 8.17
CA ASN A 58 -6.17 13.16 7.28
C ASN A 58 -4.79 12.90 7.91
N LYS A 59 -4.62 13.19 9.21
CA LYS A 59 -3.37 12.90 9.93
C LYS A 59 -3.08 11.40 9.98
N SER A 60 -4.10 10.58 10.26
CA SER A 60 -3.95 9.12 10.30
C SER A 60 -3.60 8.54 8.94
N LEU A 61 -4.25 9.02 7.87
CA LEU A 61 -3.94 8.62 6.49
C LEU A 61 -2.51 9.01 6.09
N HIS A 62 -2.08 10.22 6.43
CA HIS A 62 -0.71 10.67 6.16
C HIS A 62 0.31 9.79 6.86
N ASN A 63 0.11 9.52 8.15
CA ASN A 63 0.98 8.66 8.93
C ASN A 63 1.00 7.21 8.38
N TYR A 64 -0.16 6.71 7.94
CA TYR A 64 -0.28 5.39 7.34
C TYR A 64 0.54 5.27 6.05
N VAL A 65 0.33 6.21 5.10
CA VAL A 65 1.07 6.21 3.83
C VAL A 65 2.57 6.35 4.07
N TYR A 66 2.96 7.22 5.00
CA TYR A 66 4.37 7.39 5.34
C TYR A 66 4.98 6.12 5.98
N GLY A 67 4.25 5.50 6.91
CA GLY A 67 4.65 4.22 7.49
C GLY A 67 4.81 3.12 6.44
N MET A 68 3.88 3.05 5.50
CA MET A 68 3.89 2.11 4.39
C MET A 68 5.10 2.28 3.45
N LEU A 69 5.46 3.53 3.14
CA LEU A 69 6.67 3.82 2.33
C LEU A 69 7.95 3.39 3.04
N ILE A 70 8.03 3.64 4.34
CA ILE A 70 9.16 3.18 5.17
C ILE A 70 9.22 1.65 5.19
N GLU A 71 8.10 0.98 5.38
CA GLU A 71 7.99 -0.48 5.35
C GLU A 71 8.46 -1.07 4.03
N CYS A 72 7.98 -0.53 2.89
CA CYS A 72 8.43 -0.92 1.56
C CYS A 72 9.96 -0.86 1.42
N PHE A 73 10.57 0.21 1.91
CA PHE A 73 12.00 0.40 1.85
C PHE A 73 12.75 -0.59 2.74
N ILE A 74 12.31 -0.77 3.99
CA ILE A 74 12.93 -1.70 4.94
C ILE A 74 12.87 -3.13 4.41
N LEU A 75 11.69 -3.56 3.93
CA LEU A 75 11.50 -4.91 3.39
C LEU A 75 12.30 -5.15 2.11
N GLY A 76 12.29 -4.18 1.20
CA GLY A 76 13.10 -4.26 0.00
C GLY A 76 14.59 -4.42 0.31
N MET A 77 15.11 -3.62 1.25
CA MET A 77 16.51 -3.71 1.68
C MET A 77 16.82 -5.01 2.41
N MET A 78 15.93 -5.45 3.30
CA MET A 78 16.11 -6.72 4.04
C MET A 78 16.06 -7.92 3.08
N CYS A 79 15.15 -7.91 2.12
CA CYS A 79 15.07 -8.92 1.08
C CYS A 79 16.35 -8.94 0.23
N PHE A 80 16.81 -7.76 -0.20
CA PHE A 80 18.04 -7.63 -0.98
C PHE A 80 19.26 -8.19 -0.24
N MET A 81 19.48 -7.77 1.01
CA MET A 81 20.59 -8.24 1.81
C MET A 81 20.53 -9.76 2.05
N GLY A 82 19.35 -10.27 2.39
CA GLY A 82 19.17 -11.71 2.62
C GLY A 82 19.41 -12.53 1.35
N MET A 83 18.92 -12.08 0.21
CA MET A 83 19.15 -12.75 -1.08
C MET A 83 20.62 -12.71 -1.50
N GLN A 84 21.34 -11.62 -1.23
CA GLN A 84 22.77 -11.50 -1.49
C GLN A 84 23.58 -12.47 -0.62
N ILE A 85 23.30 -12.53 0.68
CA ILE A 85 23.96 -13.44 1.62
C ILE A 85 23.75 -14.90 1.21
N LEU A 86 22.54 -15.25 0.80
CA LEU A 86 22.20 -16.61 0.36
C LEU A 86 22.54 -16.88 -1.12
N SER A 87 23.14 -15.92 -1.81
CA SER A 87 23.56 -16.03 -3.22
C SER A 87 22.40 -16.41 -4.15
N PHE A 88 21.21 -15.89 -3.92
CA PHE A 88 20.08 -16.07 -4.83
C PHE A 88 20.24 -15.25 -6.12
N PRO A 89 19.83 -15.78 -7.27
CA PRO A 89 19.84 -15.04 -8.52
C PRO A 89 18.81 -13.89 -8.50
N PHE A 90 19.07 -12.86 -9.31
CA PHE A 90 18.17 -11.70 -9.48
C PHE A 90 17.77 -10.97 -8.18
N ALA A 91 18.66 -10.94 -7.20
CA ALA A 91 18.39 -10.35 -5.89
C ALA A 91 17.85 -8.91 -5.97
N VAL A 92 18.41 -8.05 -6.84
CA VAL A 92 17.95 -6.67 -7.02
C VAL A 92 16.51 -6.62 -7.56
N LEU A 93 16.23 -7.39 -8.62
CA LEU A 93 14.91 -7.39 -9.25
C LEU A 93 13.84 -7.86 -8.27
N ILE A 94 14.07 -8.98 -7.62
CA ILE A 94 13.10 -9.59 -6.70
C ILE A 94 12.90 -8.70 -5.47
N SER A 95 13.95 -8.11 -4.91
CA SER A 95 13.84 -7.24 -3.74
C SER A 95 13.06 -5.94 -4.04
N VAL A 96 13.23 -5.38 -5.24
CA VAL A 96 12.43 -4.21 -5.68
C VAL A 96 10.96 -4.60 -5.84
N ILE A 97 10.68 -5.77 -6.43
CA ILE A 97 9.30 -6.27 -6.56
C ILE A 97 8.69 -6.50 -5.18
N VAL A 98 9.42 -7.14 -4.25
CA VAL A 98 8.97 -7.37 -2.88
C VAL A 98 8.68 -6.05 -2.18
N GLY A 99 9.60 -5.09 -2.20
CA GLY A 99 9.41 -3.79 -1.58
C GLY A 99 8.23 -3.02 -2.17
N ALA A 100 8.14 -2.92 -3.50
CA ALA A 100 7.08 -2.19 -4.18
C ALA A 100 5.68 -2.81 -3.96
N SER A 101 5.59 -4.13 -3.94
CA SER A 101 4.31 -4.83 -3.76
C SER A 101 3.70 -4.64 -2.37
N GLN A 102 4.50 -4.28 -1.35
CA GLN A 102 4.01 -3.98 0.00
C GLN A 102 3.08 -2.75 0.03
N MET A 103 3.05 -1.93 -1.01
CA MET A 103 2.06 -0.85 -1.11
C MET A 103 0.62 -1.38 -1.14
N VAL A 104 0.41 -2.64 -1.44
CA VAL A 104 -0.91 -3.28 -1.37
C VAL A 104 -0.92 -4.28 -0.21
N PRO A 105 -1.50 -3.92 0.94
CA PRO A 105 -1.53 -4.79 2.11
C PRO A 105 -2.13 -6.15 1.80
N ILE A 106 -1.62 -7.20 2.41
CA ILE A 106 -2.06 -8.59 2.29
C ILE A 106 -1.74 -9.20 0.92
N VAL A 107 -2.11 -8.53 -0.17
CA VAL A 107 -1.93 -9.05 -1.54
C VAL A 107 -0.46 -8.97 -1.97
N GLY A 108 0.23 -7.89 -1.58
CA GLY A 108 1.63 -7.63 -1.95
C GLY A 108 2.59 -8.78 -1.67
N PRO A 109 2.65 -9.29 -0.43
CA PRO A 109 3.52 -10.41 -0.06
C PRO A 109 3.29 -11.67 -0.90
N TRP A 110 2.03 -12.00 -1.16
CA TRP A 110 1.68 -13.19 -1.95
C TRP A 110 2.07 -13.05 -3.42
N VAL A 111 1.78 -11.90 -4.02
CA VAL A 111 2.10 -11.63 -5.42
C VAL A 111 3.61 -11.59 -5.62
N SER A 112 4.34 -10.87 -4.79
CA SER A 112 5.80 -10.79 -4.90
C SER A 112 6.48 -12.12 -4.61
N GLY A 113 5.99 -12.87 -3.63
CA GLY A 113 6.47 -14.23 -3.35
C GLY A 113 6.27 -15.17 -4.53
N ALA A 114 5.10 -15.15 -5.17
CA ALA A 114 4.80 -15.96 -6.33
C ALA A 114 5.67 -15.58 -7.55
N ILE A 115 5.84 -14.27 -7.81
CA ILE A 115 6.69 -13.78 -8.91
C ILE A 115 8.15 -14.16 -8.64
N GLY A 116 8.67 -13.90 -7.45
CA GLY A 116 10.06 -14.25 -7.09
C GLY A 116 10.32 -15.74 -7.16
N LEU A 117 9.39 -16.56 -6.66
CA LEU A 117 9.45 -18.01 -6.76
C LEU A 117 9.49 -18.48 -8.23
N SER A 118 8.65 -17.91 -9.08
CA SER A 118 8.61 -18.27 -10.50
C SER A 118 9.92 -17.94 -11.22
N ILE A 119 10.50 -16.78 -10.92
CA ILE A 119 11.79 -16.36 -11.50
C ILE A 119 12.91 -17.33 -11.08
N ILE A 120 13.01 -17.65 -9.79
CA ILE A 120 14.05 -18.53 -9.27
C ILE A 120 13.85 -19.97 -9.74
N PHE A 121 12.60 -20.44 -9.79
CA PHE A 121 12.28 -21.80 -10.23
C PHE A 121 12.72 -22.07 -11.67
N VAL A 122 12.61 -21.08 -12.57
CA VAL A 122 13.04 -21.21 -13.96
C VAL A 122 14.57 -21.33 -14.09
N VAL A 123 15.31 -20.67 -13.18
CA VAL A 123 16.78 -20.59 -13.27
C VAL A 123 17.47 -21.69 -12.47
N ASP A 124 16.96 -21.93 -11.26
CA ASP A 124 17.56 -22.89 -10.31
C ASP A 124 16.45 -23.54 -9.45
N PRO A 125 15.82 -24.61 -9.96
CA PRO A 125 14.72 -25.27 -9.24
C PRO A 125 15.04 -25.73 -7.81
N PRO A 126 16.22 -26.28 -7.51
CA PRO A 126 16.59 -26.63 -6.14
C PRO A 126 16.60 -25.42 -5.18
N ARG A 127 17.05 -24.26 -5.64
CA ARG A 127 17.05 -23.03 -4.84
C ARG A 127 15.65 -22.44 -4.61
N ALA A 128 14.68 -22.78 -5.46
CA ALA A 128 13.30 -22.31 -5.29
C ALA A 128 12.70 -22.78 -3.96
N LEU A 129 13.02 -23.96 -3.47
CA LEU A 129 12.58 -24.45 -2.16
C LEU A 129 13.17 -23.61 -1.02
N TRP A 130 14.46 -23.28 -1.10
CA TRP A 130 15.10 -22.41 -0.12
C TRP A 130 14.56 -20.99 -0.16
N PHE A 131 14.17 -20.52 -1.34
CA PHE A 131 13.52 -19.20 -1.48
C PHE A 131 12.16 -19.15 -0.79
N ILE A 132 11.37 -20.20 -0.83
CA ILE A 132 10.10 -20.28 -0.08
C ILE A 132 10.37 -20.10 1.42
N VAL A 133 11.34 -20.85 1.97
CA VAL A 133 11.72 -20.76 3.39
C VAL A 133 12.19 -19.34 3.72
N PHE A 134 13.00 -18.75 2.86
CA PHE A 134 13.50 -17.39 3.02
C PHE A 134 12.37 -16.35 3.03
N VAL A 135 11.44 -16.41 2.07
CA VAL A 135 10.28 -15.49 2.01
C VAL A 135 9.40 -15.65 3.23
N LEU A 136 9.12 -16.87 3.66
CA LEU A 136 8.33 -17.11 4.88
C LEU A 136 9.04 -16.54 6.13
N ALA A 137 10.34 -16.66 6.23
CA ALA A 137 11.10 -16.07 7.34
C ALA A 137 11.02 -14.53 7.32
N ILE A 138 11.18 -13.91 6.15
CA ILE A 138 11.01 -12.44 6.00
C ILE A 138 9.61 -12.02 6.40
N GLN A 139 8.57 -12.72 5.94
CA GLN A 139 7.18 -12.40 6.28
C GLN A 139 6.90 -12.54 7.77
N GLN A 140 7.51 -13.51 8.47
CA GLN A 140 7.40 -13.63 9.91
C GLN A 140 8.07 -12.45 10.64
N ILE A 141 9.22 -12.00 10.17
CA ILE A 141 9.90 -10.81 10.73
C ILE A 141 9.07 -9.55 10.47
N GLU A 142 8.56 -9.41 9.25
CA GLU A 142 7.66 -8.30 8.88
C GLU A 142 6.45 -8.23 9.81
N GLY A 143 5.65 -9.30 9.83
CA GLY A 143 4.38 -9.31 10.55
C GLY A 143 4.51 -9.15 12.06
N ASN A 144 5.59 -9.66 12.65
CA ASN A 144 5.78 -9.65 14.11
C ASN A 144 6.63 -8.47 14.64
N LEU A 145 7.54 -7.94 13.83
CA LEU A 145 8.48 -6.90 14.27
C LEU A 145 8.31 -5.57 13.52
N ILE A 146 8.23 -5.60 12.20
CA ILE A 146 8.28 -4.39 11.37
C ILE A 146 6.90 -3.73 11.31
N TYR A 147 5.89 -4.49 10.88
CA TYR A 147 4.54 -3.97 10.69
C TYR A 147 3.96 -3.29 11.95
N PRO A 148 4.01 -3.91 13.17
CA PRO A 148 3.46 -3.26 14.35
C PRO A 148 4.23 -2.02 14.79
N LYS A 149 5.53 -1.93 14.49
CA LYS A 149 6.35 -0.77 14.85
C LYS A 149 6.24 0.39 13.86
N VAL A 150 6.13 0.08 12.57
CA VAL A 150 6.17 1.08 11.49
C VAL A 150 4.77 1.56 11.13
N VAL A 151 3.84 0.63 10.93
CA VAL A 151 2.47 0.93 10.47
C VAL A 151 1.46 0.88 11.61
N GLY A 152 1.57 -0.08 12.52
CA GLY A 152 0.58 -0.33 13.59
C GLY A 152 0.38 0.84 14.54
N ASN A 153 1.42 1.62 14.84
CA ASN A 153 1.32 2.81 15.69
C ASN A 153 0.79 4.05 14.94
N ALA A 154 0.80 4.03 13.60
CA ALA A 154 0.42 5.18 12.79
C ALA A 154 -1.11 5.35 12.68
N VAL A 155 -1.86 4.26 12.73
CA VAL A 155 -3.30 4.27 12.40
C VAL A 155 -4.21 4.21 13.63
N GLY A 156 -3.74 3.66 14.76
CA GLY A 156 -4.56 3.49 15.97
C GLY A 156 -5.80 2.59 15.78
N ILE A 157 -5.91 1.93 14.63
CA ILE A 157 -7.01 1.05 14.24
C ILE A 157 -6.42 -0.33 14.00
N SER A 158 -7.05 -1.38 14.53
CA SER A 158 -6.58 -2.74 14.29
C SER A 158 -6.67 -3.08 12.79
N GLY A 159 -5.70 -3.85 12.27
CA GLY A 159 -5.63 -4.24 10.85
C GLY A 159 -6.92 -4.88 10.32
N LEU A 160 -7.73 -5.47 11.20
CA LEU A 160 -9.04 -6.02 10.88
C LEU A 160 -10.00 -4.96 10.31
N TRP A 161 -10.01 -3.75 10.86
CA TRP A 161 -10.86 -2.65 10.35
C TRP A 161 -10.38 -2.12 9.00
N VAL A 162 -9.06 -2.11 8.78
CA VAL A 162 -8.48 -1.76 7.47
C VAL A 162 -8.89 -2.79 6.43
N MET A 163 -8.81 -4.08 6.77
CA MET A 163 -9.22 -5.16 5.88
C MET A 163 -10.72 -5.11 5.53
N ILE A 164 -11.56 -4.84 6.52
CA ILE A 164 -13.01 -4.64 6.33
C ILE A 164 -13.25 -3.45 5.38
N ALA A 165 -12.60 -2.32 5.63
CA ALA A 165 -12.76 -1.13 4.79
C ALA A 165 -12.33 -1.36 3.33
N VAL A 166 -11.25 -2.08 3.10
CA VAL A 166 -10.78 -2.45 1.75
C VAL A 166 -11.76 -3.40 1.07
N LEU A 167 -12.25 -4.42 1.77
CA LEU A 167 -13.20 -5.40 1.21
C LEU A 167 -14.55 -4.76 0.86
N PHE A 168 -15.05 -3.87 1.69
CA PHE A 168 -16.31 -3.17 1.43
C PHE A 168 -16.14 -2.04 0.39
N GLY A 169 -15.03 -1.31 0.43
CA GLY A 169 -14.73 -0.26 -0.53
C GLY A 169 -14.47 -0.77 -1.96
N ALA A 170 -13.99 -2.00 -2.11
CA ALA A 170 -13.78 -2.61 -3.43
C ALA A 170 -15.08 -3.11 -4.09
N ARG A 171 -16.21 -3.13 -3.36
CA ARG A 171 -17.52 -3.55 -3.88
C ARG A 171 -18.50 -2.40 -4.14
N LEU A 172 -18.14 -1.18 -3.78
CA LEU A 172 -18.87 0.06 -4.07
C LEU A 172 -18.36 0.71 -5.35
#